data_003222571701b445bb8d0d88825f81be
#
_entry.id   003222571701b445bb8d0d88825f81be
#
_cell.length_a   1.000
_cell.length_b   1.000
_cell.length_c   1.000
_cell.angle_alpha   90.00
_cell.angle_beta   90.00
_cell.angle_gamma   90.00
#
_symmetry.space_group_name_H-M   'P 1'
#
loop_
_entity.id
_entity.type
_entity.pdbx_description
1 polymer ?
#
loop_
_entity_poly.entity_id
_entity_poly.type
_entity_poly.pdbx_seq_one_letter_code
_entity_poly.pdbx_strand_id
1 'polypeptide(L)'
;MVPMRHSLITTFIIALSTVLAEVGPGMAEEDYWAWRPASIPPIPVVEDEAWCRNPIDRFIFEGLSKADLKPSPQASKEILIRRATFDLTGLPPTTEEIFAFLKDDQPGAYERVVDRLLQSPRFGERMAVHWLDAARYGDTSVFHADGPRDMWIWRDW
;
A
#
# COMPACT_ATOMS: atom_id res chain seq x y z
N MET A 1 -58.18 -35.82 14.87
CA MET A 1 -57.82 -34.64 15.65
C MET A 1 -56.30 -34.64 15.81
N VAL A 2 -55.62 -33.79 15.10
CA VAL A 2 -54.21 -33.94 14.81
C VAL A 2 -53.35 -32.99 15.70
N PRO A 3 -52.31 -33.48 16.39
CA PRO A 3 -51.29 -32.66 16.97
C PRO A 3 -49.96 -32.83 16.20
N MET A 4 -49.87 -32.30 14.98
CA MET A 4 -48.66 -32.44 14.15
C MET A 4 -47.88 -31.13 13.93
N ARG A 5 -48.28 -30.04 14.59
CA ARG A 5 -47.63 -28.71 14.36
C ARG A 5 -46.47 -28.40 15.31
N HIS A 6 -46.37 -29.04 16.47
CA HIS A 6 -45.32 -28.76 17.45
C HIS A 6 -43.99 -29.47 17.14
N SER A 7 -44.04 -30.64 16.49
CA SER A 7 -42.85 -31.43 16.16
C SER A 7 -41.95 -30.74 15.11
N LEU A 8 -42.55 -30.09 14.12
CA LEU A 8 -41.79 -29.42 13.05
C LEU A 8 -41.06 -28.15 13.54
N ILE A 9 -41.69 -27.40 14.46
CA ILE A 9 -41.05 -26.18 15.01
C ILE A 9 -39.87 -26.55 15.91
N THR A 10 -40.01 -27.60 16.72
CA THR A 10 -38.96 -28.09 17.62
C THR A 10 -37.78 -28.63 16.82
N THR A 11 -38.02 -29.33 15.72
CA THR A 11 -36.94 -29.83 14.82
C THR A 11 -36.25 -28.68 14.11
N PHE A 12 -36.94 -27.62 13.72
CA PHE A 12 -36.35 -26.46 13.05
C PHE A 12 -35.50 -25.64 14.02
N ILE A 13 -35.89 -25.48 15.27
CA ILE A 13 -35.10 -24.77 16.30
C ILE A 13 -33.83 -25.55 16.65
N ILE A 14 -33.89 -26.88 16.74
CA ILE A 14 -32.72 -27.72 17.00
C ILE A 14 -31.76 -27.69 15.81
N ALA A 15 -32.25 -27.73 14.57
CA ALA A 15 -31.42 -27.62 13.36
C ALA A 15 -30.75 -26.24 13.23
N LEU A 16 -31.42 -25.16 13.62
CA LEU A 16 -30.86 -23.80 13.59
C LEU A 16 -29.79 -23.61 14.68
N SER A 17 -29.96 -24.24 15.86
CA SER A 17 -28.96 -24.16 16.94
C SER A 17 -27.70 -24.99 16.64
N THR A 18 -27.78 -26.06 15.86
CA THR A 18 -26.59 -26.82 15.43
C THR A 18 -25.80 -26.12 14.34
N VAL A 19 -26.44 -25.36 13.44
CA VAL A 19 -25.73 -24.56 12.42
C VAL A 19 -25.00 -23.37 13.06
N LEU A 20 -25.49 -22.79 14.15
CA LEU A 20 -24.81 -21.73 14.89
C LEU A 20 -23.64 -22.23 15.76
N ALA A 21 -23.59 -23.53 16.06
CA ALA A 21 -22.52 -24.12 16.87
C ALA A 21 -21.27 -24.52 16.04
N GLU A 22 -21.34 -24.50 14.71
CA GLU A 22 -20.21 -24.80 13.82
C GLU A 22 -19.40 -23.54 13.37
N VAL A 23 -19.73 -22.35 13.85
CA VAL A 23 -18.78 -21.26 13.84
C VAL A 23 -17.74 -21.60 14.89
N GLY A 24 -16.72 -22.33 14.45
CA GLY A 24 -15.57 -22.68 15.29
C GLY A 24 -15.05 -21.44 15.99
N PRO A 25 -14.34 -21.57 17.13
CA PRO A 25 -13.76 -20.43 17.81
C PRO A 25 -12.93 -19.68 16.77
N GLY A 26 -13.41 -18.51 16.35
CA GLY A 26 -12.61 -17.59 15.58
C GLY A 26 -11.27 -17.52 16.30
N MET A 27 -10.16 -17.57 15.56
CA MET A 27 -8.83 -17.39 16.12
C MET A 27 -8.93 -16.34 17.22
N ALA A 28 -8.53 -16.71 18.44
CA ALA A 28 -8.67 -15.83 19.59
C ALA A 28 -8.17 -14.46 19.19
N GLU A 29 -8.96 -13.43 19.39
CA GLU A 29 -8.71 -12.04 18.95
C GLU A 29 -7.32 -11.56 19.40
N GLU A 30 -6.82 -12.15 20.49
CA GLU A 30 -5.49 -11.90 21.04
C GLU A 30 -4.32 -12.42 20.19
N ASP A 31 -4.56 -13.37 19.27
CA ASP A 31 -3.48 -13.98 18.46
C ASP A 31 -3.38 -13.40 17.03
N TYR A 32 -4.28 -12.49 16.68
CA TYR A 32 -4.25 -11.84 15.38
C TYR A 32 -3.08 -10.83 15.34
N TRP A 33 -2.22 -10.97 14.34
CA TRP A 33 -0.97 -10.21 14.22
C TRP A 33 -1.14 -8.68 14.33
N ALA A 34 -2.28 -8.13 13.84
CA ALA A 34 -2.54 -6.69 13.85
C ALA A 34 -2.82 -6.12 15.25
N TRP A 35 -3.16 -6.97 16.23
CA TRP A 35 -3.38 -6.56 17.63
C TRP A 35 -2.12 -6.68 18.48
N ARG A 36 -1.06 -7.30 17.95
CA ARG A 36 0.22 -7.40 18.65
C ARG A 36 0.95 -6.06 18.64
N PRO A 37 1.55 -5.64 19.75
CA PRO A 37 2.39 -4.46 19.76
C PRO A 37 3.49 -4.56 18.69
N ALA A 38 3.73 -3.45 17.96
CA ALA A 38 4.80 -3.41 16.99
C ALA A 38 6.15 -3.66 17.65
N SER A 39 6.93 -4.57 17.12
CA SER A 39 8.28 -4.87 17.60
C SER A 39 9.29 -4.69 16.47
N ILE A 40 10.50 -4.29 16.79
CA ILE A 40 11.59 -4.18 15.83
C ILE A 40 12.16 -5.59 15.61
N PRO A 41 12.01 -6.20 14.43
CA PRO A 41 12.58 -7.49 14.14
C PRO A 41 14.12 -7.41 14.07
N PRO A 42 14.85 -8.49 14.38
CA PRO A 42 16.30 -8.53 14.15
C PRO A 42 16.59 -8.36 12.65
N ILE A 43 17.58 -7.54 12.33
CA ILE A 43 18.01 -7.32 10.96
C ILE A 43 18.69 -8.60 10.45
N PRO A 44 18.25 -9.19 9.33
CA PRO A 44 18.85 -10.41 8.80
C PRO A 44 20.32 -10.23 8.44
N VAL A 45 21.11 -11.27 8.65
CA VAL A 45 22.46 -11.40 8.10
C VAL A 45 22.34 -12.01 6.73
N VAL A 46 22.89 -11.37 5.71
CA VAL A 46 22.80 -11.77 4.31
C VAL A 46 24.17 -12.04 3.71
N GLU A 47 24.26 -12.88 2.69
CA GLU A 47 25.52 -13.26 2.05
C GLU A 47 26.16 -12.13 1.25
N ASP A 48 25.34 -11.30 0.57
CA ASP A 48 25.82 -10.17 -0.23
C ASP A 48 25.44 -8.84 0.45
N GLU A 49 26.29 -8.41 1.39
CA GLU A 49 26.13 -7.12 2.06
C GLU A 49 26.40 -5.94 1.14
N ALA A 50 27.17 -6.11 0.06
CA ALA A 50 27.52 -5.04 -0.86
C ALA A 50 26.34 -4.53 -1.69
N TRP A 51 25.35 -5.41 -1.91
CA TRP A 51 24.09 -5.02 -2.56
C TRP A 51 23.20 -4.18 -1.64
N CYS A 52 23.28 -4.41 -0.34
CA CYS A 52 22.38 -3.78 0.65
C CYS A 52 22.88 -2.37 0.99
N ARG A 53 22.07 -1.33 0.76
CA ARG A 53 22.35 0.07 1.10
C ARG A 53 21.80 0.47 2.47
N ASN A 54 20.73 -0.22 2.92
CA ASN A 54 20.05 0.05 4.18
C ASN A 54 19.48 -1.24 4.79
N PRO A 55 18.98 -1.22 6.04
CA PRO A 55 18.43 -2.41 6.68
C PRO A 55 17.25 -3.06 5.94
N ILE A 56 16.44 -2.27 5.20
CA ILE A 56 15.28 -2.79 4.45
C ILE A 56 15.78 -3.73 3.35
N ASP A 57 16.88 -3.38 2.68
CA ASP A 57 17.46 -4.20 1.62
C ASP A 57 17.82 -5.60 2.11
N ARG A 58 18.24 -5.74 3.38
CA ARG A 58 18.57 -7.06 3.96
C ARG A 58 17.33 -7.94 4.09
N PHE A 59 16.18 -7.40 4.47
CA PHE A 59 14.91 -8.15 4.48
C PHE A 59 14.48 -8.54 3.07
N ILE A 60 14.65 -7.64 2.10
CA ILE A 60 14.36 -7.94 0.69
C ILE A 60 15.28 -9.04 0.18
N PHE A 61 16.59 -8.93 0.45
CA PHE A 61 17.57 -9.93 0.03
C PHE A 61 17.29 -11.31 0.64
N GLU A 62 16.96 -11.36 1.93
CA GLU A 62 16.55 -12.61 2.59
C GLU A 62 15.32 -13.23 1.92
N GLY A 63 14.31 -12.39 1.59
CA GLY A 63 13.11 -12.84 0.87
C GLY A 63 13.43 -13.39 -0.52
N LEU A 64 14.29 -12.72 -1.27
CA LEU A 64 14.76 -13.20 -2.58
C LEU A 64 15.51 -14.54 -2.45
N SER A 65 16.43 -14.65 -1.50
CA SER A 65 17.19 -15.88 -1.24
C SER A 65 16.27 -17.05 -0.88
N LYS A 66 15.27 -16.85 -0.06
CA LYS A 66 14.26 -17.88 0.29
C LYS A 66 13.46 -18.36 -0.93
N ALA A 67 13.30 -17.50 -1.93
CA ALA A 67 12.60 -17.79 -3.18
C ALA A 67 13.54 -18.32 -4.30
N ASP A 68 14.84 -18.53 -3.99
CA ASP A 68 15.88 -18.86 -4.97
C ASP A 68 15.99 -17.84 -6.11
N LEU A 69 15.81 -16.57 -5.78
CA LEU A 69 15.91 -15.43 -6.70
C LEU A 69 17.13 -14.57 -6.37
N LYS A 70 17.65 -13.91 -7.39
CA LYS A 70 18.73 -12.93 -7.26
C LYS A 70 18.22 -11.53 -7.54
N PRO A 71 18.80 -10.50 -6.91
CA PRO A 71 18.49 -9.11 -7.27
C PRO A 71 18.72 -8.84 -8.75
N SER A 72 17.81 -8.09 -9.38
CA SER A 72 18.00 -7.61 -10.75
C SER A 72 19.10 -6.55 -10.82
N PRO A 73 19.79 -6.42 -11.97
CA PRO A 73 20.71 -5.31 -12.19
C PRO A 73 20.04 -3.95 -12.01
N GLN A 74 20.84 -2.93 -11.69
CA GLN A 74 20.33 -1.56 -11.61
C GLN A 74 19.71 -1.15 -12.95
N ALA A 75 18.55 -0.50 -12.88
CA ALA A 75 17.86 0.02 -14.06
C ALA A 75 18.67 1.14 -14.75
N SER A 76 18.47 1.32 -16.06
CA SER A 76 19.09 2.43 -16.79
C SER A 76 18.62 3.80 -16.27
N LYS A 77 19.38 4.87 -16.56
CA LYS A 77 19.04 6.24 -16.15
C LYS A 77 17.64 6.65 -16.64
N GLU A 78 17.25 6.26 -17.86
CA GLU A 78 15.94 6.56 -18.43
C GLU A 78 14.81 5.92 -17.61
N ILE A 79 15.00 4.66 -17.21
CA ILE A 79 14.04 3.95 -16.38
C ILE A 79 13.98 4.54 -14.97
N LEU A 80 15.14 4.90 -14.41
CA LEU A 80 15.22 5.49 -13.06
C LEU A 80 14.49 6.82 -13.00
N ILE A 81 14.78 7.77 -13.91
CA ILE A 81 14.10 9.07 -13.88
C ILE A 81 12.61 8.93 -14.15
N ARG A 82 12.20 8.04 -15.06
CA ARG A 82 10.79 7.78 -15.33
C ARG A 82 10.08 7.28 -14.07
N ARG A 83 10.64 6.28 -13.38
CA ARG A 83 10.05 5.73 -12.15
C ARG A 83 9.95 6.79 -11.06
N ALA A 84 11.06 7.48 -10.76
CA ALA A 84 11.08 8.50 -9.72
C ALA A 84 10.07 9.63 -9.97
N THR A 85 9.96 10.11 -11.22
CA THR A 85 9.04 11.19 -11.56
C THR A 85 7.58 10.73 -11.43
N PHE A 86 7.23 9.54 -11.93
CA PHE A 86 5.87 9.00 -11.76
C PHE A 86 5.52 8.75 -10.30
N ASP A 87 6.43 8.19 -9.52
CA ASP A 87 6.16 7.86 -8.12
C ASP A 87 5.96 9.13 -7.28
N LEU A 88 6.81 10.13 -7.48
CA LEU A 88 6.81 11.35 -6.66
C LEU A 88 5.82 12.42 -7.15
N THR A 89 5.54 12.50 -8.45
CA THR A 89 4.69 13.58 -9.00
C THR A 89 3.44 13.09 -9.73
N GLY A 90 3.34 11.79 -10.02
CA GLY A 90 2.26 11.24 -10.82
C GLY A 90 2.34 11.56 -12.32
N LEU A 91 3.39 12.24 -12.77
CA LEU A 91 3.58 12.71 -14.14
C LEU A 91 4.83 12.11 -14.78
N PRO A 92 4.90 11.98 -16.12
CA PRO A 92 6.13 11.60 -16.79
C PRO A 92 7.16 12.75 -16.72
N PRO A 93 8.47 12.44 -16.75
CA PRO A 93 9.50 13.46 -16.91
C PRO A 93 9.42 14.12 -18.28
N THR A 94 9.82 15.38 -18.37
CA THR A 94 9.97 16.07 -19.67
C THR A 94 11.22 15.56 -20.42
N THR A 95 11.26 15.83 -21.71
CA THR A 95 12.42 15.46 -22.56
C THR A 95 13.71 16.13 -22.07
N GLU A 96 13.60 17.40 -21.65
CA GLU A 96 14.72 18.19 -21.13
C GLU A 96 15.26 17.60 -19.83
N GLU A 97 14.38 17.18 -18.93
CA GLU A 97 14.75 16.53 -17.67
C GLU A 97 15.46 15.19 -17.90
N ILE A 98 14.97 14.40 -18.87
CA ILE A 98 15.61 13.15 -19.25
C ILE A 98 17.02 13.42 -19.77
N PHE A 99 17.18 14.34 -20.74
CA PHE A 99 18.48 14.67 -21.31
C PHE A 99 19.45 15.27 -20.29
N ALA A 100 18.97 16.10 -19.38
CA ALA A 100 19.79 16.65 -18.32
C ALA A 100 20.33 15.55 -17.40
N PHE A 101 19.47 14.60 -16.99
CA PHE A 101 19.91 13.49 -16.15
C PHE A 101 20.82 12.50 -16.87
N LEU A 102 20.58 12.23 -18.17
CA LEU A 102 21.45 11.35 -18.95
C LEU A 102 22.87 11.90 -19.09
N LYS A 103 23.02 13.22 -19.19
CA LYS A 103 24.31 13.90 -19.29
C LYS A 103 25.02 14.10 -17.95
N ASP A 104 24.33 13.94 -16.84
CA ASP A 104 24.90 14.15 -15.50
C ASP A 104 25.58 12.87 -15.00
N ASP A 105 26.89 12.77 -15.18
CA ASP A 105 27.70 11.64 -14.70
C ASP A 105 28.37 11.91 -13.34
N GLN A 106 27.99 12.99 -12.67
CA GLN A 106 28.54 13.30 -11.35
C GLN A 106 27.95 12.41 -10.27
N PRO A 107 28.70 12.05 -9.22
CA PRO A 107 28.17 11.36 -8.07
C PRO A 107 26.94 12.07 -7.49
N GLY A 108 25.92 11.32 -7.10
CA GLY A 108 24.68 11.87 -6.56
C GLY A 108 23.72 12.45 -7.62
N ALA A 109 23.91 12.16 -8.91
CA ALA A 109 23.03 12.63 -9.97
C ALA A 109 21.56 12.19 -9.76
N TYR A 110 21.34 10.95 -9.31
CA TYR A 110 19.99 10.46 -9.05
C TYR A 110 19.36 11.13 -7.83
N GLU A 111 20.11 11.30 -6.77
CA GLU A 111 19.70 12.00 -5.55
C GLU A 111 19.27 13.44 -5.86
N ARG A 112 20.01 14.16 -6.71
CA ARG A 112 19.61 15.52 -7.16
C ARG A 112 18.29 15.52 -7.92
N VAL A 113 18.01 14.51 -8.74
CA VAL A 113 16.69 14.35 -9.39
C VAL A 113 15.61 14.16 -8.34
N VAL A 114 15.82 13.28 -7.37
CA VAL A 114 14.85 13.01 -6.30
C VAL A 114 14.58 14.27 -5.47
N ASP A 115 15.64 14.98 -5.04
CA ASP A 115 15.51 16.21 -4.25
C ASP A 115 14.71 17.29 -4.98
N ARG A 116 14.97 17.46 -6.29
CA ARG A 116 14.20 18.38 -7.12
C ARG A 116 12.72 18.00 -7.21
N LEU A 117 12.42 16.71 -7.36
CA LEU A 117 11.04 16.22 -7.44
C LEU A 117 10.30 16.40 -6.11
N LEU A 118 10.97 16.16 -4.98
CA LEU A 118 10.40 16.38 -3.65
C LEU A 118 10.10 17.87 -3.37
N GLN A 119 10.85 18.79 -3.97
CA GLN A 119 10.60 20.23 -3.87
C GLN A 119 9.52 20.74 -4.85
N SER A 120 9.05 19.89 -5.77
CA SER A 120 8.03 20.26 -6.74
C SER A 120 6.64 20.36 -6.07
N PRO A 121 5.82 21.38 -6.40
CA PRO A 121 4.41 21.43 -5.98
C PRO A 121 3.63 20.17 -6.38
N ARG A 122 4.01 19.50 -7.46
CA ARG A 122 3.39 18.26 -7.93
C ARG A 122 3.56 17.10 -6.96
N PHE A 123 4.62 17.12 -6.14
CA PHE A 123 4.78 16.15 -5.07
C PHE A 123 3.65 16.26 -4.02
N GLY A 124 3.33 17.49 -3.60
CA GLY A 124 2.20 17.74 -2.70
C GLY A 124 0.87 17.26 -3.29
N GLU A 125 0.58 17.63 -4.55
CA GLU A 125 -0.62 17.17 -5.25
C GLU A 125 -0.69 15.64 -5.34
N ARG A 126 0.42 14.98 -5.63
CA ARG A 126 0.50 13.50 -5.69
C ARG A 126 0.25 12.86 -4.33
N MET A 127 0.86 13.39 -3.28
CA MET A 127 0.70 12.85 -1.92
C MET A 127 -0.68 13.12 -1.34
N ALA A 128 -1.32 14.22 -1.72
CA ALA A 128 -2.69 14.54 -1.30
C ALA A 128 -3.70 13.47 -1.69
N VAL A 129 -3.51 12.75 -2.80
CA VAL A 129 -4.43 11.68 -3.25
C VAL A 129 -4.65 10.63 -2.17
N HIS A 130 -3.60 10.17 -1.50
CA HIS A 130 -3.71 9.17 -0.44
C HIS A 130 -4.47 9.69 0.80
N TRP A 131 -4.28 10.96 1.12
CA TRP A 131 -5.00 11.62 2.22
C TRP A 131 -6.47 11.86 1.87
N LEU A 132 -6.75 12.24 0.62
CA LEU A 132 -8.12 12.41 0.11
C LEU A 132 -8.89 11.10 0.16
N ASP A 133 -8.27 9.99 -0.25
CA ASP A 133 -8.84 8.65 -0.18
C ASP A 133 -9.12 8.22 1.27
N ALA A 134 -8.16 8.42 2.17
CA ALA A 134 -8.32 8.10 3.59
C ALA A 134 -9.43 8.93 4.24
N ALA A 135 -9.56 10.20 3.87
CA ALA A 135 -10.60 11.10 4.35
C ALA A 135 -11.96 10.90 3.66
N ARG A 136 -12.07 9.95 2.72
CA ARG A 136 -13.31 9.75 1.94
C ARG A 136 -13.75 11.02 1.21
N TYR A 137 -12.80 11.75 0.62
CA TYR A 137 -13.09 12.97 -0.12
C TYR A 137 -13.99 12.70 -1.32
N GLY A 138 -14.91 13.64 -1.58
CA GLY A 138 -15.74 13.64 -2.77
C GLY A 138 -16.28 15.05 -3.04
N ASP A 139 -16.26 15.45 -4.31
CA ASP A 139 -16.82 16.73 -4.75
C ASP A 139 -18.35 16.71 -4.80
N THR A 140 -18.94 15.51 -4.65
CA THR A 140 -20.39 15.29 -4.65
C THR A 140 -20.82 14.42 -3.47
N SER A 141 -22.12 14.36 -3.21
CA SER A 141 -22.68 13.56 -2.10
C SER A 141 -22.83 12.07 -2.42
N VAL A 142 -22.69 11.66 -3.68
CA VAL A 142 -22.64 10.27 -4.20
C VAL A 142 -23.89 9.42 -3.93
N PHE A 143 -24.96 9.95 -3.32
CA PHE A 143 -26.16 9.18 -2.98
C PHE A 143 -27.46 9.87 -3.38
N HIS A 144 -28.36 9.16 -4.07
CA HIS A 144 -29.72 9.51 -4.48
C HIS A 144 -29.92 10.83 -5.26
N ALA A 145 -29.62 11.97 -4.68
CA ALA A 145 -29.61 13.25 -5.35
C ALA A 145 -28.16 13.77 -5.25
N ASP A 146 -27.34 13.39 -6.21
CA ASP A 146 -25.91 13.71 -6.22
C ASP A 146 -25.70 15.21 -6.43
N GLY A 147 -25.73 15.94 -5.32
CA GLY A 147 -25.49 17.38 -5.30
C GLY A 147 -24.01 17.72 -5.05
N PRO A 148 -23.56 18.90 -5.54
CA PRO A 148 -22.20 19.36 -5.31
C PRO A 148 -21.94 19.61 -3.81
N ARG A 149 -20.68 19.41 -3.38
CA ARG A 149 -20.18 19.71 -2.04
C ARG A 149 -18.99 20.65 -2.16
N ASP A 150 -18.98 21.71 -1.36
CA ASP A 150 -17.89 22.69 -1.34
C ASP A 150 -16.68 22.19 -0.51
N MET A 151 -16.17 20.99 -0.84
CA MET A 151 -15.03 20.38 -0.17
C MET A 151 -13.69 20.70 -0.84
N TRP A 152 -13.71 21.34 -2.00
CA TRP A 152 -12.51 21.65 -2.78
C TRP A 152 -11.51 22.54 -2.03
N ILE A 153 -11.99 23.43 -1.13
CA ILE A 153 -11.13 24.27 -0.29
C ILE A 153 -10.20 23.43 0.59
N TRP A 154 -10.71 22.33 1.15
CA TRP A 154 -9.91 21.41 1.94
C TRP A 154 -8.91 20.61 1.09
N ARG A 155 -9.29 20.25 -0.13
CA ARG A 155 -8.38 19.59 -1.08
C ARG A 155 -7.22 20.50 -1.46
N ASP A 156 -7.48 21.78 -1.70
CA ASP A 156 -6.50 22.75 -2.20
C ASP A 156 -5.56 23.26 -1.09
N TRP A 157 -5.94 23.08 0.18
CA TRP A 157 -5.10 23.41 1.34
C TRP A 157 -4.00 22.41 1.54
#